data_45736aed7b7fa721da01ab9b36736db5
#
_entry.id   45736aed7b7fa721da01ab9b36736db5
#
_cell.length_a   1.000
_cell.length_b   1.000
_cell.length_c   1.000
_cell.angle_alpha   90.00
_cell.angle_beta   90.00
_cell.angle_gamma   90.00
#
_symmetry.space_group_name_H-M   'P 1'
#
loop_
_entity.id
_entity.type
_entity.pdbx_description
1 polymer ?
#
loop_
_entity_poly.entity_id
_entity_poly.type
_entity_poly.pdbx_seq_one_letter_code
_entity_poly.pdbx_strand_id
1 'polypeptide(L)'
;PLTKATIGKILSNTDLSSSTGSCDINSLKRAQTFNFGFQRRLETASAMKMIWGMSAYNVGGLKFKRSDNETNPSDQNLELSTGLSWQPSWGPVRMLYAIDLRDLTMKHADDTYCQSNKGTDCIWKRLHIGTEFGFFPIDSGASTFAVRAGFNQGYFTYGFELNPFIFFRGLNIQYAVYKTETGNQIGDRPDKRKVLQINFGF
;
A
#
# COMPACT_ATOMS: atom_id res chain seq x y z
N PRO A 1 12.51 -24.13 -1.72
CA PRO A 1 11.82 -22.86 -1.71
C PRO A 1 11.22 -22.62 -0.33
N LEU A 2 11.83 -21.71 0.44
CA LEU A 2 11.39 -21.38 1.80
C LEU A 2 10.23 -20.40 1.72
N THR A 3 9.06 -20.86 2.15
CA THR A 3 7.89 -20.01 2.38
C THR A 3 8.15 -19.18 3.64
N LYS A 4 8.34 -17.89 3.49
CA LYS A 4 8.54 -16.98 4.64
C LYS A 4 7.18 -16.43 5.06
N ALA A 5 6.62 -16.95 6.15
CA ALA A 5 5.47 -16.35 6.81
C ALA A 5 5.98 -15.35 7.84
N THR A 6 5.56 -14.11 7.75
CA THR A 6 5.88 -13.08 8.74
C THR A 6 4.65 -12.83 9.58
N ILE A 7 4.73 -13.12 10.88
CA ILE A 7 3.70 -12.78 11.85
C ILE A 7 4.15 -11.50 12.54
N GLY A 8 3.43 -10.40 12.34
CA GLY A 8 3.70 -9.14 13.01
C GLY A 8 2.59 -8.75 13.97
N LYS A 9 2.94 -8.36 15.19
CA LYS A 9 2.03 -7.75 16.15
C LYS A 9 2.19 -6.24 16.04
N ILE A 10 1.19 -5.56 15.52
CA ILE A 10 1.17 -4.09 15.46
C ILE A 10 0.29 -3.58 16.59
N LEU A 11 0.91 -2.80 17.49
CA LEU A 11 0.18 -1.93 18.41
C LEU A 11 -0.09 -0.63 17.65
N SER A 12 -1.29 -0.45 17.14
CA SER A 12 -1.64 0.82 16.51
C SER A 12 -1.94 1.85 17.60
N ASN A 13 -1.03 2.79 17.80
CA ASN A 13 -1.37 4.06 18.41
C ASN A 13 -2.01 4.91 17.31
N THR A 14 -3.31 5.05 17.34
CA THR A 14 -3.98 6.06 16.50
C THR A 14 -3.90 7.39 17.24
N ASP A 15 -3.05 8.28 16.74
CA ASP A 15 -3.07 9.70 17.14
C ASP A 15 -4.35 10.32 16.59
N LEU A 16 -5.32 10.47 17.45
CA LEU A 16 -6.50 11.28 17.21
C LEU A 16 -6.16 12.75 17.56
N SER A 17 -5.55 13.45 16.62
CA SER A 17 -5.48 14.90 16.69
C SER A 17 -6.75 15.46 16.08
N SER A 18 -7.66 15.98 16.89
CA SER A 18 -8.63 16.93 16.36
C SER A 18 -9.45 17.68 17.38
N SER A 19 -9.68 18.86 17.02
CA SER A 19 -10.82 19.75 17.29
C SER A 19 -11.58 19.59 18.62
N THR A 20 -11.28 20.49 19.54
CA THR A 20 -12.18 21.11 20.54
C THR A 20 -13.17 20.22 21.30
N GLY A 21 -12.72 19.08 21.76
CA GLY A 21 -13.33 18.32 22.82
C GLY A 21 -12.20 17.69 23.61
N SER A 22 -12.21 17.75 24.91
CA SER A 22 -11.21 17.07 25.72
C SER A 22 -11.30 15.55 25.47
N CYS A 23 -10.53 15.05 24.50
CA CYS A 23 -10.40 13.61 24.31
C CYS A 23 -9.61 13.03 25.49
N ASP A 24 -10.31 12.49 26.46
CA ASP A 24 -9.67 11.74 27.52
C ASP A 24 -9.19 10.40 26.96
N ILE A 25 -7.89 10.35 26.64
CA ILE A 25 -7.22 9.13 26.14
C ILE A 25 -7.39 7.94 27.10
N ASN A 26 -7.63 8.22 28.37
CA ASN A 26 -7.85 7.19 29.40
C ASN A 26 -9.19 6.45 29.25
N SER A 27 -10.14 7.03 28.49
CA SER A 27 -11.44 6.41 28.23
C SER A 27 -11.39 5.32 27.16
N LEU A 28 -10.34 5.26 26.33
CA LEU A 28 -10.19 4.28 25.25
C LEU A 28 -9.58 2.98 25.77
N LYS A 29 -10.32 1.90 25.68
CA LYS A 29 -9.78 0.56 25.98
C LYS A 29 -8.87 0.10 24.84
N ARG A 30 -7.74 -0.52 25.20
CA ARG A 30 -6.79 -1.10 24.23
C ARG A 30 -7.48 -2.21 23.44
N ALA A 31 -7.33 -2.16 22.12
CA ALA A 31 -7.73 -3.23 21.22
C ALA A 31 -6.50 -3.90 20.61
N GLN A 32 -6.56 -5.20 20.34
CA GLN A 32 -5.48 -5.98 19.76
C GLN A 32 -5.99 -6.72 18.53
N THR A 33 -5.16 -6.80 17.53
CA THR A 33 -5.45 -7.52 16.28
C THR A 33 -4.20 -8.25 15.79
N PHE A 34 -4.40 -9.18 14.87
CA PHE A 34 -3.32 -9.93 14.22
C PHE A 34 -3.32 -9.60 12.72
N ASN A 35 -2.12 -9.49 12.17
CA ASN A 35 -1.91 -9.34 10.75
C ASN A 35 -1.07 -10.51 10.25
N PHE A 36 -1.45 -11.07 9.11
CA PHE A 36 -0.75 -12.17 8.45
C PHE A 36 -0.36 -11.76 7.05
N GLY A 37 0.85 -12.16 6.64
CA GLY A 37 1.32 -11.97 5.28
C GLY A 37 1.95 -13.25 4.76
N PHE A 38 1.65 -13.57 3.51
CA PHE A 38 2.22 -14.68 2.78
C PHE A 38 2.78 -14.18 1.46
N GLN A 39 3.97 -14.65 1.10
CA GLN A 39 4.59 -14.32 -0.18
C GLN A 39 5.25 -15.58 -0.75
N ARG A 40 5.01 -15.83 -2.03
CA ARG A 40 5.60 -16.95 -2.76
C ARG A 40 6.25 -16.47 -4.05
N ARG A 41 7.50 -16.85 -4.26
CA ARG A 41 8.14 -16.74 -5.55
C ARG A 41 7.66 -17.89 -6.44
N LEU A 42 7.16 -17.54 -7.61
CA LEU A 42 6.75 -18.49 -8.63
C LEU A 42 7.93 -18.66 -9.60
N GLU A 43 8.48 -19.86 -9.66
CA GLU A 43 9.54 -20.18 -10.61
C GLU A 43 8.87 -20.45 -11.96
N THR A 44 9.14 -19.60 -12.93
CA THR A 44 8.76 -19.79 -14.33
C THR A 44 9.98 -20.27 -15.11
N ALA A 45 9.78 -21.10 -16.10
CA ALA A 45 10.84 -21.66 -16.96
C ALA A 45 11.60 -20.59 -17.78
N SER A 46 11.11 -19.37 -17.81
CA SER A 46 11.76 -18.22 -18.45
C SER A 46 12.49 -17.35 -17.40
N ALA A 47 13.39 -16.49 -17.83
CA ALA A 47 14.14 -15.53 -16.99
C ALA A 47 13.26 -14.53 -16.19
N MET A 48 11.97 -14.79 -16.12
CA MET A 48 10.94 -13.96 -15.51
C MET A 48 10.77 -14.31 -14.04
N LYS A 49 11.03 -13.36 -13.14
CA LYS A 49 10.76 -13.53 -11.72
C LYS A 49 9.33 -13.09 -11.42
N MET A 50 8.50 -14.03 -10.97
CA MET A 50 7.14 -13.72 -10.52
C MET A 50 7.03 -13.89 -9.01
N ILE A 51 6.33 -12.98 -8.37
CA ILE A 51 6.07 -13.02 -6.93
C ILE A 51 4.58 -12.81 -6.71
N TRP A 52 3.95 -13.77 -6.07
CA TRP A 52 2.58 -13.64 -5.60
C TRP A 52 2.58 -13.42 -4.09
N GLY A 53 1.74 -12.49 -3.63
CA GLY A 53 1.57 -12.18 -2.23
C GLY A 53 0.11 -12.08 -1.82
N MET A 54 -0.13 -12.35 -0.55
CA MET A 54 -1.43 -12.21 0.09
C MET A 54 -1.22 -11.69 1.51
N SER A 55 -2.10 -10.79 1.94
CA SER A 55 -2.09 -10.27 3.30
C SER A 55 -3.49 -10.21 3.89
N ALA A 56 -3.57 -10.41 5.19
CA ALA A 56 -4.78 -10.28 5.99
C ALA A 56 -4.48 -9.34 7.15
N TYR A 57 -5.18 -8.24 7.22
CA TYR A 57 -5.09 -7.26 8.29
C TYR A 57 -6.33 -7.34 9.18
N ASN A 58 -6.18 -6.95 10.43
CA ASN A 58 -7.26 -6.92 11.42
C ASN A 58 -7.99 -8.27 11.56
N VAL A 59 -7.26 -9.37 11.59
CA VAL A 59 -7.84 -10.71 11.77
C VAL A 59 -8.48 -10.81 13.14
N GLY A 60 -9.77 -11.13 13.17
CA GLY A 60 -10.60 -11.11 14.37
C GLY A 60 -11.38 -9.80 14.55
N GLY A 61 -11.14 -8.80 13.69
CA GLY A 61 -11.75 -7.46 13.81
C GLY A 61 -11.18 -6.67 14.99
N LEU A 62 -11.06 -5.37 14.81
CA LEU A 62 -10.60 -4.46 15.84
C LEU A 62 -11.78 -3.62 16.32
N LYS A 63 -12.23 -3.88 17.54
CA LYS A 63 -13.35 -3.18 18.16
C LYS A 63 -12.84 -2.30 19.28
N PHE A 64 -13.09 -1.00 19.17
CA PHE A 64 -12.78 -0.04 20.20
C PHE A 64 -14.01 0.14 21.11
N LYS A 65 -13.80 -0.02 22.40
CA LYS A 65 -14.85 0.28 23.39
C LYS A 65 -14.43 1.50 24.19
N ARG A 66 -15.35 2.44 24.36
CA ARG A 66 -15.18 3.54 25.29
C ARG A 66 -15.81 3.16 26.64
N SER A 67 -15.29 3.74 27.70
CA SER A 67 -15.86 3.59 29.05
C SER A 67 -16.92 4.63 29.38
N ASP A 68 -16.98 5.68 28.57
CA ASP A 68 -17.98 6.74 28.62
C ASP A 68 -19.15 6.44 27.68
N ASN A 69 -20.30 7.06 27.86
CA ASN A 69 -21.50 6.86 27.07
C ASN A 69 -21.45 7.54 25.67
N GLU A 70 -20.26 7.94 25.22
CA GLU A 70 -20.08 8.49 23.88
C GLU A 70 -19.99 7.41 22.80
N THR A 71 -20.18 7.83 21.55
CA THR A 71 -20.10 6.92 20.38
C THR A 71 -18.75 6.26 20.26
N ASN A 72 -18.73 4.95 20.11
CA ASN A 72 -17.50 4.19 19.87
C ASN A 72 -16.85 4.60 18.54
N PRO A 73 -15.52 4.62 18.45
CA PRO A 73 -14.83 4.70 17.17
C PRO A 73 -15.25 3.57 16.22
N SER A 74 -15.15 3.82 14.92
CA SER A 74 -15.47 2.83 13.90
C SER A 74 -14.71 1.53 14.07
N ASP A 75 -15.40 0.40 13.99
CA ASP A 75 -14.79 -0.92 14.01
C ASP A 75 -13.90 -1.10 12.77
N GLN A 76 -12.70 -1.65 12.96
CA GLN A 76 -11.86 -2.05 11.84
C GLN A 76 -12.07 -3.53 11.54
N ASN A 77 -12.65 -3.80 10.39
CA ASN A 77 -12.94 -5.14 9.95
C ASN A 77 -11.71 -5.83 9.34
N LEU A 78 -11.82 -7.14 9.14
CA LEU A 78 -10.83 -7.92 8.40
C LEU A 78 -10.65 -7.34 6.98
N GLU A 79 -9.43 -7.02 6.63
CA GLU A 79 -9.02 -6.62 5.28
C GLU A 79 -8.14 -7.71 4.66
N LEU A 80 -8.56 -8.23 3.52
CA LEU A 80 -7.77 -9.17 2.72
C LEU A 80 -7.26 -8.47 1.48
N SER A 81 -5.98 -8.67 1.18
CA SER A 81 -5.34 -8.11 -0.02
C SER A 81 -4.50 -9.18 -0.71
N THR A 82 -4.45 -9.13 -2.03
CA THR A 82 -3.58 -10.00 -2.83
C THR A 82 -2.92 -9.21 -3.93
N GLY A 83 -1.71 -9.62 -4.31
CA GLY A 83 -0.96 -8.96 -5.36
C GLY A 83 -0.05 -9.92 -6.11
N LEU A 84 0.21 -9.57 -7.34
CA LEU A 84 1.14 -10.26 -8.24
C LEU A 84 2.12 -9.25 -8.81
N SER A 85 3.40 -9.56 -8.73
CA SER A 85 4.42 -8.80 -9.44
C SER A 85 5.25 -9.70 -10.33
N TRP A 86 5.73 -9.18 -11.45
CA TRP A 86 6.66 -9.87 -12.31
C TRP A 86 7.74 -8.93 -12.83
N GLN A 87 8.94 -9.47 -12.98
CA GLN A 87 10.14 -8.75 -13.35
C GLN A 87 10.78 -9.42 -14.57
N PRO A 88 10.36 -9.06 -15.78
CA PRO A 88 11.10 -9.46 -16.97
C PRO A 88 12.42 -8.67 -17.03
N SER A 89 13.50 -9.32 -17.47
CA SER A 89 14.77 -8.66 -17.72
C SER A 89 14.98 -8.52 -19.23
N TRP A 90 15.21 -7.31 -19.70
CA TRP A 90 15.44 -7.00 -21.10
C TRP A 90 16.72 -6.19 -21.27
N GLY A 91 17.84 -6.88 -21.37
CA GLY A 91 19.14 -6.23 -21.52
C GLY A 91 19.43 -5.21 -20.42
N PRO A 92 19.72 -3.95 -20.76
CA PRO A 92 20.08 -2.90 -19.80
C PRO A 92 18.86 -2.28 -19.10
N VAL A 93 17.63 -2.74 -19.40
CA VAL A 93 16.41 -2.20 -18.83
C VAL A 93 15.81 -3.22 -17.87
N ARG A 94 15.62 -2.82 -16.63
CA ARG A 94 14.88 -3.58 -15.62
C ARG A 94 13.42 -3.15 -15.65
N MET A 95 12.52 -4.10 -15.81
CA MET A 95 11.10 -3.85 -15.77
C MET A 95 10.50 -4.49 -14.53
N LEU A 96 9.54 -3.81 -13.92
CA LEU A 96 8.71 -4.35 -12.85
C LEU A 96 7.26 -4.00 -13.16
N TYR A 97 6.41 -5.00 -13.14
CA TYR A 97 4.96 -4.84 -13.21
C TYR A 97 4.35 -5.38 -11.92
N ALA A 98 3.36 -4.68 -11.41
CA ALA A 98 2.62 -5.09 -10.22
C ALA A 98 1.13 -4.84 -10.38
N ILE A 99 0.34 -5.76 -9.88
CA ILE A 99 -1.12 -5.64 -9.79
C ILE A 99 -1.50 -6.07 -8.39
N ASP A 100 -2.16 -5.17 -7.65
CA ASP A 100 -2.64 -5.42 -6.30
C ASP A 100 -4.15 -5.18 -6.23
N LEU A 101 -4.83 -6.08 -5.56
CA LEU A 101 -6.22 -5.92 -5.15
C LEU A 101 -6.27 -5.84 -3.63
N ARG A 102 -6.71 -4.69 -3.11
CA ARG A 102 -6.81 -4.42 -1.67
C ARG A 102 -8.24 -4.51 -1.19
N ASP A 103 -8.41 -4.82 0.08
CA ASP A 103 -9.71 -4.93 0.74
C ASP A 103 -10.74 -5.75 -0.05
N LEU A 104 -10.39 -7.01 -0.36
CA LEU A 104 -11.28 -7.94 -1.04
C LEU A 104 -12.56 -8.24 -0.26
N THR A 105 -12.56 -7.98 1.05
CA THR A 105 -13.73 -8.17 1.92
C THR A 105 -14.79 -7.10 1.71
N MET A 106 -14.43 -5.95 1.13
CA MET A 106 -15.30 -4.78 0.96
C MET A 106 -15.95 -4.29 2.28
N LYS A 107 -15.23 -4.45 3.40
CA LYS A 107 -15.74 -4.14 4.74
C LYS A 107 -14.98 -3.02 5.44
N HIS A 108 -14.18 -2.25 4.70
CA HIS A 108 -13.48 -1.11 5.29
C HIS A 108 -14.50 -0.14 5.90
N ALA A 109 -14.27 0.31 7.12
CA ALA A 109 -15.23 1.11 7.89
C ALA A 109 -15.63 2.42 7.19
N ASP A 110 -14.68 3.02 6.47
CA ASP A 110 -14.88 4.29 5.78
C ASP A 110 -15.53 4.14 4.39
N ASP A 111 -15.76 2.90 3.92
CA ASP A 111 -16.32 2.63 2.60
C ASP A 111 -17.73 2.03 2.70
N THR A 112 -18.61 2.79 3.33
CA THR A 112 -20.03 2.39 3.52
C THR A 112 -20.77 2.19 2.20
N TYR A 113 -20.38 2.93 1.16
CA TYR A 113 -20.97 2.80 -0.17
C TYR A 113 -20.72 1.40 -0.76
N CYS A 114 -19.47 0.94 -0.75
CA CYS A 114 -19.12 -0.36 -1.31
C CYS A 114 -19.52 -1.56 -0.43
N GLN A 115 -19.83 -1.33 0.85
CA GLN A 115 -20.48 -2.34 1.68
C GLN A 115 -21.90 -2.66 1.20
N SER A 116 -22.62 -1.65 0.72
CA SER A 116 -24.01 -1.76 0.27
C SER A 116 -24.13 -2.00 -1.24
N ASN A 117 -23.25 -1.39 -2.04
CA ASN A 117 -23.30 -1.37 -3.49
C ASN A 117 -22.04 -2.04 -4.06
N LYS A 118 -22.15 -3.27 -4.52
CA LYS A 118 -21.04 -4.03 -5.13
C LYS A 118 -20.87 -3.68 -6.61
N GLY A 119 -20.81 -2.40 -6.95
CA GLY A 119 -20.63 -1.93 -8.32
C GLY A 119 -19.19 -2.03 -8.83
N THR A 120 -19.00 -1.80 -10.12
CA THR A 120 -17.68 -1.76 -10.78
C THR A 120 -16.75 -0.72 -10.16
N ASP A 121 -17.28 0.41 -9.70
CA ASP A 121 -16.52 1.48 -9.04
C ASP A 121 -15.82 0.98 -7.77
N CYS A 122 -16.45 0.05 -7.05
CA CYS A 122 -15.87 -0.53 -5.86
C CYS A 122 -14.67 -1.43 -6.16
N ILE A 123 -14.64 -2.06 -7.32
CA ILE A 123 -13.49 -2.86 -7.78
C ILE A 123 -12.34 -1.92 -8.15
N TRP A 124 -12.63 -0.84 -8.88
CA TRP A 124 -11.62 0.14 -9.27
C TRP A 124 -10.97 0.84 -8.08
N LYS A 125 -11.74 1.15 -7.01
CA LYS A 125 -11.19 1.70 -5.76
C LYS A 125 -10.17 0.77 -5.08
N ARG A 126 -10.21 -0.51 -5.37
CA ARG A 126 -9.34 -1.54 -4.77
C ARG A 126 -8.21 -1.98 -5.68
N LEU A 127 -8.30 -1.63 -6.94
CA LEU A 127 -7.31 -2.00 -7.95
C LEU A 127 -6.15 -1.01 -7.96
N HIS A 128 -4.94 -1.56 -7.80
CA HIS A 128 -3.69 -0.82 -7.93
C HIS A 128 -2.83 -1.52 -8.98
N ILE A 129 -2.45 -0.79 -10.00
CA ILE A 129 -1.59 -1.30 -11.07
C ILE A 129 -0.38 -0.38 -11.16
N GLY A 130 0.80 -0.97 -11.25
CA GLY A 130 2.05 -0.21 -11.36
C GLY A 130 3.01 -0.85 -12.34
N THR A 131 3.79 0.00 -13.00
CA THR A 131 4.93 -0.40 -13.80
C THR A 131 6.12 0.49 -13.48
N GLU A 132 7.30 -0.10 -13.48
CA GLU A 132 8.57 0.59 -13.32
C GLU A 132 9.50 0.17 -14.44
N PHE A 133 10.16 1.14 -15.05
CA PHE A 133 11.24 0.96 -16.01
C PHE A 133 12.51 1.56 -15.42
N GLY A 134 13.44 0.70 -15.06
CA GLY A 134 14.74 1.09 -14.51
C GLY A 134 15.82 0.98 -15.56
N PHE A 135 16.58 2.05 -15.74
CA PHE A 135 17.65 2.17 -16.71
C PHE A 135 18.99 2.13 -16.00
N PHE A 136 19.98 1.55 -16.66
CA PHE A 136 21.36 1.42 -16.16
C PHE A 136 21.37 0.76 -14.77
N PRO A 137 21.09 -0.56 -14.71
CA PRO A 137 21.07 -1.29 -13.45
C PRO A 137 22.46 -1.25 -12.79
N ILE A 138 22.46 -1.06 -11.48
CA ILE A 138 23.65 -1.08 -10.63
C ILE A 138 23.72 -2.45 -9.96
N ASP A 139 24.91 -2.88 -9.54
CA ASP A 139 25.16 -4.20 -8.92
C ASP A 139 24.29 -4.48 -7.68
N SER A 140 23.79 -3.44 -7.00
CA SER A 140 22.88 -3.55 -5.88
C SER A 140 21.43 -3.93 -6.26
N GLY A 141 21.13 -4.07 -7.56
CA GLY A 141 19.78 -4.30 -8.08
C GLY A 141 18.92 -3.03 -8.18
N ALA A 142 19.44 -1.87 -7.83
CA ALA A 142 18.86 -0.58 -8.11
C ALA A 142 19.11 -0.15 -9.56
N SER A 143 18.48 0.92 -10.02
CA SER A 143 18.74 1.53 -11.32
C SER A 143 19.23 2.95 -11.12
N THR A 144 20.11 3.43 -12.01
CA THR A 144 20.58 4.82 -11.95
C THR A 144 19.42 5.80 -12.13
N PHE A 145 18.50 5.45 -13.02
CA PHE A 145 17.26 6.20 -13.26
C PHE A 145 16.09 5.23 -13.40
N ALA A 146 14.96 5.55 -12.82
CA ALA A 146 13.74 4.79 -13.03
C ALA A 146 12.53 5.72 -13.24
N VAL A 147 11.63 5.31 -14.10
CA VAL A 147 10.31 5.92 -14.29
C VAL A 147 9.24 4.95 -13.85
N ARG A 148 8.24 5.48 -13.19
CA ARG A 148 7.09 4.73 -12.69
C ARG A 148 5.81 5.32 -13.23
N ALA A 149 4.90 4.45 -13.64
CA ALA A 149 3.55 4.83 -14.02
C ALA A 149 2.57 3.79 -13.47
N GLY A 150 1.33 4.21 -13.22
CA GLY A 150 0.34 3.29 -12.71
C GLY A 150 -1.04 3.89 -12.55
N PHE A 151 -1.91 3.08 -11.99
CA PHE A 151 -3.25 3.48 -11.57
C PHE A 151 -3.42 3.12 -10.10
N ASN A 152 -3.89 4.09 -9.33
CA ASN A 152 -4.22 3.94 -7.92
C ASN A 152 -5.68 4.33 -7.72
N GLN A 153 -6.54 3.37 -7.39
CA GLN A 153 -7.97 3.63 -7.18
C GLN A 153 -8.65 4.35 -8.36
N GLY A 154 -8.31 3.95 -9.60
CA GLY A 154 -8.85 4.57 -10.82
C GLY A 154 -8.14 5.85 -11.27
N TYR A 155 -7.16 6.37 -10.51
CA TYR A 155 -6.40 7.56 -10.87
C TYR A 155 -5.03 7.22 -11.42
N PHE A 156 -4.63 7.93 -12.45
CA PHE A 156 -3.28 7.84 -13.00
C PHE A 156 -2.25 8.38 -12.00
N THR A 157 -1.17 7.64 -11.85
CA THR A 157 -0.03 7.95 -10.99
C THR A 157 1.26 7.88 -11.79
N TYR A 158 2.22 8.72 -11.44
CA TYR A 158 3.54 8.68 -12.05
C TYR A 158 4.62 9.13 -11.07
N GLY A 159 5.83 8.73 -11.36
CA GLY A 159 6.99 9.10 -10.55
C GLY A 159 8.28 8.82 -11.28
N PHE A 160 9.35 9.31 -10.70
CA PHE A 160 10.71 8.98 -11.12
C PHE A 160 11.62 8.82 -9.92
N GLU A 161 12.69 8.09 -10.14
CA GLU A 161 13.76 7.88 -9.19
C GLU A 161 15.10 8.14 -9.86
N LEU A 162 15.99 8.82 -9.17
CA LEU A 162 17.35 9.10 -9.60
C LEU A 162 18.33 8.65 -8.51
N ASN A 163 19.23 7.77 -8.89
CA ASN A 163 20.34 7.30 -8.07
C ASN A 163 21.66 7.74 -8.73
N PRO A 164 22.17 8.94 -8.49
CA PRO A 164 23.37 9.44 -9.12
C PRO A 164 24.64 8.80 -8.51
N PHE A 165 24.68 7.45 -8.53
CA PHE A 165 25.73 6.64 -7.90
C PHE A 165 27.14 6.99 -8.40
N ILE A 166 27.26 7.47 -9.64
CA ILE A 166 28.55 7.85 -10.24
C ILE A 166 29.14 9.06 -9.53
N PHE A 167 28.31 9.98 -9.05
CA PHE A 167 28.76 11.25 -8.44
C PHE A 167 28.64 11.22 -6.91
N PHE A 168 27.60 10.59 -6.38
CA PHE A 168 27.30 10.57 -4.94
C PHE A 168 26.85 9.18 -4.51
N ARG A 169 27.73 8.42 -3.90
CA ARG A 169 27.38 7.12 -3.31
C ARG A 169 26.32 7.34 -2.22
N GLY A 170 25.25 6.58 -2.29
CA GLY A 170 24.19 6.61 -1.28
C GLY A 170 23.13 7.71 -1.43
N LEU A 171 23.21 8.58 -2.44
CA LEU A 171 22.13 9.53 -2.73
C LEU A 171 21.04 8.86 -3.58
N ASN A 172 19.80 8.94 -3.09
CA ASN A 172 18.61 8.51 -3.83
C ASN A 172 17.56 9.61 -3.76
N ILE A 173 17.08 10.06 -4.90
CA ILE A 173 16.04 11.08 -5.03
C ILE A 173 14.84 10.45 -5.70
N GLN A 174 13.67 10.53 -5.04
CA GLN A 174 12.42 10.01 -5.57
C GLN A 174 11.36 11.10 -5.62
N TYR A 175 10.62 11.15 -6.70
CA TYR A 175 9.46 12.01 -6.83
C TYR A 175 8.27 11.20 -7.32
N ALA A 176 7.12 11.39 -6.69
CA ALA A 176 5.88 10.72 -7.05
C ALA A 176 4.69 11.67 -6.98
N VAL A 177 3.77 11.50 -7.90
CA VAL A 177 2.46 12.16 -7.91
C VAL A 177 1.40 11.08 -8.00
N TYR A 178 0.51 11.07 -7.03
CA TYR A 178 -0.61 10.14 -7.01
C TYR A 178 -1.86 10.79 -6.45
N LYS A 179 -3.00 10.19 -6.74
CA LYS A 179 -4.28 10.57 -6.17
C LYS A 179 -4.84 9.37 -5.39
N THR A 180 -5.54 9.68 -4.32
CA THR A 180 -6.28 8.70 -3.52
C THR A 180 -7.72 9.15 -3.41
N GLU A 181 -8.68 8.26 -3.61
CA GLU A 181 -10.08 8.57 -3.39
C GLU A 181 -10.40 8.52 -1.89
N THR A 182 -10.93 9.61 -1.37
CA THR A 182 -11.40 9.71 0.02
C THR A 182 -12.92 9.79 0.13
N GLY A 183 -13.61 9.84 -1.03
CA GLY A 183 -15.07 9.84 -1.12
C GLY A 183 -15.66 8.45 -1.31
N ASN A 184 -16.97 8.41 -1.45
CA ASN A 184 -17.74 7.16 -1.62
C ASN A 184 -17.54 6.55 -3.01
N GLN A 185 -17.48 7.37 -4.05
CA GLN A 185 -17.30 6.96 -5.44
C GLN A 185 -16.01 7.56 -6.01
N ILE A 186 -15.52 6.96 -7.08
CA ILE A 186 -14.36 7.50 -7.80
C ILE A 186 -14.74 8.86 -8.39
N GLY A 187 -13.97 9.89 -8.06
CA GLY A 187 -14.21 11.27 -8.50
C GLY A 187 -14.88 12.16 -7.46
N ASP A 188 -15.39 11.62 -6.36
CA ASP A 188 -16.08 12.43 -5.33
C ASP A 188 -15.12 13.36 -4.59
N ARG A 189 -14.01 12.79 -4.08
CA ARG A 189 -13.01 13.52 -3.27
C ARG A 189 -11.60 13.05 -3.55
N PRO A 190 -11.05 13.35 -4.72
CA PRO A 190 -9.67 12.97 -5.06
C PRO A 190 -8.68 13.81 -4.26
N ASP A 191 -7.95 13.17 -3.36
CA ASP A 191 -6.81 13.77 -2.65
C ASP A 191 -5.53 13.61 -3.48
N LYS A 192 -5.02 14.70 -4.03
CA LYS A 192 -3.81 14.71 -4.85
C LYS A 192 -2.58 14.94 -3.98
N ARG A 193 -1.67 13.98 -3.98
CA ARG A 193 -0.42 14.03 -3.23
C ARG A 193 0.79 14.11 -4.16
N LYS A 194 1.76 14.91 -3.74
CA LYS A 194 3.09 15.01 -4.34
C LYS A 194 4.09 14.68 -3.25
N VAL A 195 4.96 13.72 -3.50
CA VAL A 195 6.00 13.29 -2.56
C VAL A 195 7.35 13.48 -3.20
N LEU A 196 8.22 14.20 -2.52
CA LEU A 196 9.65 14.26 -2.81
C LEU A 196 10.38 13.63 -1.64
N GLN A 197 11.16 12.62 -1.91
CA GLN A 197 11.98 11.93 -0.91
C GLN A 197 13.44 11.97 -1.32
N ILE A 198 14.29 12.35 -0.40
CA ILE A 198 15.74 12.37 -0.58
C ILE A 198 16.33 11.50 0.52
N ASN A 199 17.04 10.45 0.12
CA ASN A 199 17.68 9.52 1.03
C ASN A 199 19.19 9.63 0.87
N PHE A 200 19.90 9.64 1.99
CA PHE A 200 21.36 9.56 2.04
C PHE A 200 21.74 8.27 2.76
N GLY A 201 22.48 7.39 2.08
CA GLY A 201 23.08 6.19 2.65
C GLY A 201 24.58 6.43 2.90
N PHE A 202 25.08 6.00 4.04
CA PHE A 202 26.50 6.04 4.41
C PHE A 202 27.05 4.62 4.52
#